data_d52a186bfbd2d6a8e90c37f2388be9d8
#
_entry.id   d52a186bfbd2d6a8e90c37f2388be9d8
#
_cell.length_a   1.000
_cell.length_b   1.000
_cell.length_c   1.000
_cell.angle_alpha   90.00
_cell.angle_beta   90.00
_cell.angle_gamma   90.00
#
_symmetry.space_group_name_H-M   'P 1'
#
loop_
_entity.id
_entity.type
_entity.pdbx_description
1 polymer ?
#
loop_
_entity_poly.entity_id
_entity_poly.type
_entity_poly.pdbx_seq_one_letter_code
_entity_poly.pdbx_strand_id
1 'polypeptide(L)'
;DLVNRFFISQGYKVRYIRNITDVGHLEEGGEDRISKKAKIENVEPMEIATKYTNDFKDQLKELNCLYPNIEPLASGHIVEQIESIEKIIAKGYAYESKGSVYFDIDKFRKKHTYGKLSNRNIDDLISNTRELKSQKDKKNQYDFALWKKADSKHIMKWKSPWGEGYPGWHIECTAMSQKY
;
A
#
# COMPACT_ATOMS: atom_id res chain seq x y z
N ASP A 1 16.27 -1.07 12.53
CA ASP A 1 16.96 -1.87 13.54
C ASP A 1 17.52 -1.01 14.67
N LEU A 2 18.28 0.08 14.39
CA LEU A 2 18.92 0.93 15.40
C LEU A 2 17.93 1.46 16.47
N VAL A 3 16.78 1.97 16.05
CA VAL A 3 15.76 2.47 16.98
C VAL A 3 15.23 1.36 17.89
N ASN A 4 15.01 0.16 17.33
CA ASN A 4 14.58 -1.01 18.10
C ASN A 4 15.63 -1.37 19.17
N ARG A 5 16.90 -1.49 18.78
CA ARG A 5 18.02 -1.78 19.72
C ARG A 5 18.18 -0.69 20.77
N PHE A 6 18.02 0.57 20.39
CA PHE A 6 18.08 1.69 21.33
C PHE A 6 17.01 1.55 22.43
N PHE A 7 15.75 1.35 22.08
CA PHE A 7 14.71 1.18 23.10
C PHE A 7 14.92 -0.06 23.97
N ILE A 8 15.37 -1.17 23.38
CA ILE A 8 15.73 -2.37 24.15
C ILE A 8 16.85 -2.06 25.15
N SER A 9 17.90 -1.33 24.72
CA SER A 9 19.02 -0.97 25.61
C SER A 9 18.61 -0.05 26.76
N GLN A 10 17.50 0.70 26.59
CA GLN A 10 16.91 1.53 27.63
C GLN A 10 15.94 0.75 28.54
N GLY A 11 15.84 -0.56 28.39
CA GLY A 11 14.98 -1.43 29.21
C GLY A 11 13.52 -1.49 28.79
N TYR A 12 13.15 -0.93 27.63
CA TYR A 12 11.79 -1.02 27.12
C TYR A 12 11.50 -2.40 26.56
N LYS A 13 10.28 -2.90 26.78
CA LYS A 13 9.72 -4.05 26.07
C LYS A 13 9.23 -3.57 24.70
N VAL A 14 9.99 -3.85 23.66
CA VAL A 14 9.66 -3.41 22.30
C VAL A 14 8.87 -4.48 21.57
N ARG A 15 7.77 -4.09 20.94
CA ARG A 15 7.02 -4.89 19.98
C ARG A 15 7.33 -4.34 18.59
N TYR A 16 8.19 -5.04 17.87
CA TYR A 16 8.64 -4.64 16.54
C TYR A 16 7.81 -5.34 15.46
N ILE A 17 7.13 -4.56 14.63
CA ILE A 17 6.33 -5.04 13.52
C ILE A 17 6.90 -4.46 12.24
N ARG A 18 7.10 -5.32 11.24
CA ARG A 18 7.60 -4.93 9.92
C ARG A 18 6.73 -5.57 8.84
N ASN A 19 6.10 -4.75 8.00
CA ASN A 19 5.28 -5.27 6.92
C ASN A 19 6.13 -5.77 5.74
N ILE A 20 5.57 -6.75 5.03
CA ILE A 20 6.01 -7.16 3.69
C ILE A 20 4.93 -6.69 2.71
N THR A 21 5.29 -5.78 1.81
CA THR A 21 4.41 -5.30 0.76
C THR A 21 4.59 -6.20 -0.47
N ASP A 22 3.84 -7.26 -0.52
CA ASP A 22 3.87 -8.30 -1.57
C ASP A 22 2.80 -8.08 -2.66
N VAL A 23 2.13 -6.93 -2.66
CA VAL A 23 1.08 -6.55 -3.61
C VAL A 23 1.06 -5.05 -3.86
N GLY A 24 0.57 -4.62 -5.03
CA GLY A 24 0.32 -3.19 -5.31
C GLY A 24 1.48 -2.43 -5.95
N HIS A 25 2.51 -3.11 -6.43
CA HIS A 25 3.69 -2.52 -7.06
C HIS A 25 3.48 -2.21 -8.55
N LEU A 26 2.82 -1.10 -8.87
CA LEU A 26 2.58 -0.71 -10.25
C LEU A 26 3.78 0.02 -10.88
N GLU A 27 4.13 -0.40 -12.09
CA GLU A 27 5.03 0.35 -12.97
C GLU A 27 4.28 1.42 -13.79
N GLU A 28 5.01 2.28 -14.48
CA GLU A 28 4.46 3.36 -15.33
C GLU A 28 3.49 2.85 -16.41
N GLY A 29 3.58 1.59 -16.82
CA GLY A 29 2.67 0.92 -17.76
C GLY A 29 1.39 0.36 -17.14
N GLY A 30 1.20 0.48 -15.81
CA GLY A 30 0.02 -0.07 -15.11
C GLY A 30 0.11 -1.57 -14.82
N GLU A 31 1.20 -2.24 -15.19
CA GLU A 31 1.44 -3.65 -14.85
C GLU A 31 2.15 -3.79 -13.51
N ASP A 32 1.74 -4.77 -12.72
CA ASP A 32 2.39 -5.09 -11.43
C ASP A 32 3.75 -5.76 -11.68
N ARG A 33 4.80 -5.27 -11.02
CA ARG A 33 6.17 -5.80 -11.11
C ARG A 33 6.27 -7.28 -10.80
N ILE A 34 5.58 -7.73 -9.76
CA ILE A 34 5.58 -9.14 -9.35
C ILE A 34 4.95 -10.00 -10.45
N SER A 35 3.78 -9.58 -10.96
CA SER A 35 3.10 -10.27 -12.05
C SER A 35 3.92 -10.31 -13.34
N LYS A 36 4.60 -9.21 -13.67
CA LYS A 36 5.49 -9.13 -14.84
C LYS A 36 6.66 -10.11 -14.72
N LYS A 37 7.32 -10.14 -13.56
CA LYS A 37 8.44 -11.05 -13.31
C LYS A 37 7.98 -12.51 -13.32
N ALA A 38 6.83 -12.81 -12.74
CA ALA A 38 6.23 -14.14 -12.73
C ALA A 38 5.97 -14.66 -14.15
N LYS A 39 5.45 -13.82 -15.04
CA LYS A 39 5.28 -14.17 -16.46
C LYS A 39 6.60 -14.49 -17.16
N ILE A 40 7.65 -13.70 -16.88
CA ILE A 40 8.98 -13.91 -17.47
C ILE A 40 9.59 -15.22 -17.01
N GLU A 41 9.46 -15.54 -15.71
CA GLU A 41 10.03 -16.77 -15.10
C GLU A 41 9.09 -17.98 -15.25
N ASN A 42 7.85 -17.78 -15.76
CA ASN A 42 6.81 -18.80 -15.89
C ASN A 42 6.47 -19.48 -14.56
N VAL A 43 6.27 -18.68 -13.52
CA VAL A 43 5.91 -19.10 -12.15
C VAL A 43 4.73 -18.28 -11.64
N GLU A 44 4.17 -18.68 -10.49
CA GLU A 44 3.11 -17.90 -9.84
C GLU A 44 3.67 -16.61 -9.18
N PRO A 45 2.88 -15.50 -9.17
CA PRO A 45 3.31 -14.25 -8.55
C PRO A 45 3.76 -14.40 -7.09
N MET A 46 3.10 -15.28 -6.33
CA MET A 46 3.45 -15.51 -4.93
C MET A 46 4.80 -16.22 -4.76
N GLU A 47 5.25 -16.99 -5.76
CA GLU A 47 6.61 -17.58 -5.74
C GLU A 47 7.67 -16.47 -5.85
N ILE A 48 7.44 -15.48 -6.72
CA ILE A 48 8.31 -14.30 -6.85
C ILE A 48 8.34 -13.50 -5.53
N ALA A 49 7.16 -13.21 -4.96
CA ALA A 49 7.05 -12.49 -3.70
C ALA A 49 7.78 -13.23 -2.56
N THR A 50 7.60 -14.54 -2.46
CA THR A 50 8.25 -15.38 -1.46
C THR A 50 9.77 -15.41 -1.64
N LYS A 51 10.25 -15.58 -2.88
CA LYS A 51 11.69 -15.58 -3.20
C LYS A 51 12.35 -14.29 -2.71
N TYR A 52 11.86 -13.14 -3.13
CA TYR A 52 12.44 -11.85 -2.72
C TYR A 52 12.24 -11.54 -1.23
N THR A 53 11.18 -12.03 -0.60
CA THR A 53 11.00 -11.93 0.84
C THR A 53 12.05 -12.71 1.59
N ASN A 54 12.38 -13.92 1.14
CA ASN A 54 13.44 -14.74 1.75
C ASN A 54 14.81 -14.10 1.53
N ASP A 55 15.14 -13.67 0.31
CA ASP A 55 16.38 -12.95 0.00
C ASP A 55 16.57 -11.72 0.90
N PHE A 56 15.50 -10.94 1.10
CA PHE A 56 15.51 -9.79 2.00
C PHE A 56 15.78 -10.17 3.46
N LYS A 57 15.16 -11.26 3.95
CA LYS A 57 15.38 -11.76 5.30
C LYS A 57 16.80 -12.25 5.52
N ASP A 58 17.35 -12.95 4.55
CA ASP A 58 18.73 -13.46 4.60
C ASP A 58 19.74 -12.30 4.62
N GLN A 59 19.54 -11.27 3.78
CA GLN A 59 20.40 -10.07 3.81
C GLN A 59 20.32 -9.33 5.15
N LEU A 60 19.14 -9.20 5.74
CA LEU A 60 19.00 -8.58 7.07
C LEU A 60 19.68 -9.40 8.16
N LYS A 61 19.66 -10.72 8.06
CA LYS A 61 20.37 -11.62 8.97
C LYS A 61 21.90 -11.44 8.84
N GLU A 62 22.41 -11.36 7.62
CA GLU A 62 23.84 -11.08 7.36
C GLU A 62 24.27 -9.73 7.94
N LEU A 63 23.39 -8.72 7.88
CA LEU A 63 23.59 -7.40 8.50
C LEU A 63 23.37 -7.39 10.03
N ASN A 64 23.17 -8.55 10.65
CA ASN A 64 22.91 -8.69 12.08
C ASN A 64 21.72 -7.85 12.57
N CYS A 65 20.68 -7.67 11.74
CA CYS A 65 19.45 -7.01 12.13
C CYS A 65 18.57 -7.92 13.00
N LEU A 66 17.89 -7.33 13.98
CA LEU A 66 16.93 -8.07 14.82
C LEU A 66 15.69 -8.47 14.02
N TYR A 67 15.19 -9.66 14.30
CA TYR A 67 13.92 -10.11 13.72
C TYR A 67 12.73 -9.31 14.29
N PRO A 68 11.71 -9.02 13.48
CA PRO A 68 10.47 -8.46 13.99
C PRO A 68 9.69 -9.51 14.79
N ASN A 69 8.86 -9.04 15.72
CA ASN A 69 7.94 -9.92 16.46
C ASN A 69 6.80 -10.42 15.56
N ILE A 70 6.35 -9.58 14.61
CA ILE A 70 5.31 -9.89 13.64
C ILE A 70 5.75 -9.33 12.29
N GLU A 71 5.58 -10.13 11.24
CA GLU A 71 5.91 -9.72 9.87
C GLU A 71 4.71 -10.00 8.95
N PRO A 72 3.70 -9.09 8.96
CA PRO A 72 2.47 -9.28 8.21
C PRO A 72 2.68 -9.04 6.72
N LEU A 73 2.03 -9.89 5.88
CA LEU A 73 1.95 -9.74 4.45
C LEU A 73 0.78 -8.83 4.07
N ALA A 74 0.96 -7.93 3.12
CA ALA A 74 -0.11 -7.08 2.60
C ALA A 74 -1.21 -7.90 1.93
N SER A 75 -0.86 -8.92 1.16
CA SER A 75 -1.83 -9.85 0.55
C SER A 75 -2.65 -10.64 1.57
N GLY A 76 -2.11 -10.91 2.74
CA GLY A 76 -2.80 -11.57 3.85
C GLY A 76 -3.77 -10.66 4.63
N HIS A 77 -3.82 -9.36 4.30
CA HIS A 77 -4.62 -8.36 5.03
C HIS A 77 -5.60 -7.59 4.11
N ILE A 78 -6.03 -8.21 3.03
CA ILE A 78 -6.97 -7.60 2.07
C ILE A 78 -8.30 -7.24 2.73
N VAL A 79 -8.81 -8.06 3.62
CA VAL A 79 -10.07 -7.81 4.34
C VAL A 79 -9.98 -6.53 5.16
N GLU A 80 -8.93 -6.38 5.96
CA GLU A 80 -8.70 -5.19 6.79
C GLU A 80 -8.48 -3.93 5.95
N GLN A 81 -7.87 -4.07 4.79
CA GLN A 81 -7.71 -2.96 3.85
C GLN A 81 -9.06 -2.51 3.28
N ILE A 82 -9.90 -3.45 2.85
CA ILE A 82 -11.27 -3.15 2.37
C ILE A 82 -12.09 -2.48 3.47
N GLU A 83 -12.10 -3.02 4.69
CA GLU A 83 -12.81 -2.43 5.84
C GLU A 83 -12.30 -1.00 6.15
N SER A 84 -11.00 -0.77 6.02
CA SER A 84 -10.42 0.56 6.22
C SER A 84 -10.91 1.55 5.15
N ILE A 85 -10.99 1.12 3.90
CA ILE A 85 -11.50 1.91 2.78
C ILE A 85 -12.99 2.22 2.98
N GLU A 86 -13.80 1.23 3.37
CA GLU A 86 -15.23 1.42 3.66
C GLU A 86 -15.44 2.47 4.76
N LYS A 87 -14.64 2.43 5.83
CA LYS A 87 -14.66 3.45 6.89
C LYS A 87 -14.34 4.85 6.36
N ILE A 88 -13.39 4.98 5.42
CA ILE A 88 -13.04 6.26 4.80
C ILE A 88 -14.18 6.77 3.91
N ILE A 89 -14.82 5.87 3.13
CA ILE A 89 -16.00 6.19 2.32
C ILE A 89 -17.16 6.65 3.21
N ALA A 90 -17.46 5.91 4.28
CA ALA A 90 -18.52 6.24 5.23
C ALA A 90 -18.32 7.61 5.88
N LYS A 91 -17.07 8.02 6.14
CA LYS A 91 -16.72 9.37 6.61
C LYS A 91 -16.82 10.43 5.50
N GLY A 92 -17.04 10.02 4.26
CA GLY A 92 -17.20 10.89 3.10
C GLY A 92 -15.88 11.43 2.53
N TYR A 93 -14.72 10.83 2.85
CA TYR A 93 -13.41 11.27 2.37
C TYR A 93 -12.86 10.40 1.24
N ALA A 94 -13.65 9.47 0.72
CA ALA A 94 -13.32 8.73 -0.48
C ALA A 94 -14.54 8.59 -1.39
N TYR A 95 -14.31 8.29 -2.64
CA TYR A 95 -15.33 8.08 -3.65
C TYR A 95 -14.95 6.94 -4.59
N GLU A 96 -15.97 6.24 -5.09
CA GLU A 96 -15.83 5.26 -6.15
C GLU A 96 -15.87 5.94 -7.52
N SER A 97 -15.04 5.49 -8.44
CA SER A 97 -15.08 5.84 -9.85
C SER A 97 -14.67 4.64 -10.70
N LYS A 98 -15.60 4.15 -11.51
CA LYS A 98 -15.41 3.03 -12.47
C LYS A 98 -14.81 1.75 -11.85
N GLY A 99 -15.16 1.44 -10.60
CA GLY A 99 -14.67 0.27 -9.87
C GLY A 99 -13.34 0.47 -9.15
N SER A 100 -12.80 1.69 -9.17
CA SER A 100 -11.68 2.11 -8.33
C SER A 100 -12.15 3.04 -7.23
N VAL A 101 -11.46 3.09 -6.10
CA VAL A 101 -11.76 4.00 -4.98
C VAL A 101 -10.60 4.95 -4.78
N TYR A 102 -10.92 6.24 -4.68
CA TYR A 102 -9.94 7.32 -4.51
C TYR A 102 -10.21 8.11 -3.24
N PHE A 103 -9.15 8.53 -2.57
CA PHE A 103 -9.23 9.48 -1.47
C PHE A 103 -9.45 10.89 -2.02
N ASP A 104 -10.48 11.59 -1.50
CA ASP A 104 -10.89 12.94 -1.88
C ASP A 104 -10.14 13.96 -1.01
N ILE A 105 -9.01 14.45 -1.50
CA ILE A 105 -8.17 15.38 -0.76
C ILE A 105 -8.89 16.71 -0.53
N ASP A 106 -9.62 17.23 -1.52
CA ASP A 106 -10.33 18.49 -1.38
C ASP A 106 -11.43 18.42 -0.32
N LYS A 107 -12.16 17.30 -0.28
CA LYS A 107 -13.19 17.11 0.73
C LYS A 107 -12.62 16.98 2.13
N PHE A 108 -11.48 16.31 2.26
CA PHE A 108 -10.76 16.19 3.52
C PHE A 108 -10.26 17.56 4.02
N ARG A 109 -9.67 18.38 3.14
CA ARG A 109 -9.12 19.70 3.45
C ARG A 109 -10.16 20.70 4.00
N LYS A 110 -11.42 20.55 3.64
CA LYS A 110 -12.49 21.44 4.15
C LYS A 110 -12.65 21.38 5.68
N LYS A 111 -12.22 20.26 6.29
CA LYS A 111 -12.37 20.03 7.74
C LYS A 111 -11.07 19.71 8.46
N HIS A 112 -10.02 19.36 7.73
CA HIS A 112 -8.76 18.89 8.29
C HIS A 112 -7.55 19.46 7.55
N THR A 113 -6.42 19.60 8.22
CA THR A 113 -5.15 20.00 7.60
C THR A 113 -4.50 18.78 6.97
N TYR A 114 -4.48 18.72 5.62
CA TYR A 114 -3.74 17.69 4.89
C TYR A 114 -2.24 18.01 4.93
N GLY A 115 -1.41 16.97 5.04
CA GLY A 115 0.05 17.13 5.07
C GLY A 115 0.65 17.56 6.41
N LYS A 116 -0.14 17.65 7.49
CA LYS A 116 0.33 18.06 8.82
C LYS A 116 1.52 17.25 9.33
N LEU A 117 1.52 15.92 9.11
CA LEU A 117 2.59 15.03 9.55
C LEU A 117 3.82 15.10 8.60
N SER A 118 3.57 15.11 7.29
CA SER A 118 4.62 15.09 6.27
C SER A 118 5.22 16.46 5.99
N ASN A 119 4.63 17.53 6.52
CA ASN A 119 4.94 18.93 6.23
C ASN A 119 4.93 19.25 4.71
N ARG A 120 4.12 18.52 3.94
CA ARG A 120 3.98 18.73 2.49
C ARG A 120 2.84 19.68 2.20
N ASN A 121 3.11 20.65 1.33
CA ASN A 121 2.09 21.51 0.76
C ASN A 121 1.41 20.80 -0.43
N ILE A 122 0.13 21.07 -0.66
CA ILE A 122 -0.62 20.53 -1.81
C ILE A 122 -0.11 21.10 -3.11
N ASP A 123 0.33 22.34 -3.15
CA ASP A 123 0.91 22.94 -4.36
C ASP A 123 2.14 22.17 -4.83
N ASP A 124 2.94 21.63 -3.90
CA ASP A 124 4.05 20.73 -4.20
C ASP A 124 3.56 19.37 -4.74
N LEU A 125 2.41 18.88 -4.26
CA LEU A 125 1.81 17.65 -4.78
C LEU A 125 1.28 17.87 -6.21
N ILE A 126 0.63 18.98 -6.49
CA ILE A 126 0.12 19.33 -7.82
C ILE A 126 1.27 19.46 -8.81
N SER A 127 2.34 20.15 -8.45
CA SER A 127 3.51 20.37 -9.32
C SER A 127 4.28 19.06 -9.63
N ASN A 128 4.24 18.09 -8.72
CA ASN A 128 4.92 16.80 -8.84
C ASN A 128 4.02 15.67 -9.37
N THR A 129 2.73 15.95 -9.66
CA THR A 129 1.81 14.94 -10.19
C THR A 129 2.09 14.74 -11.67
N ARG A 130 2.73 13.62 -12.03
CA ARG A 130 2.90 13.21 -13.43
C ARG A 130 1.54 12.88 -14.04
N GLU A 131 1.29 13.33 -15.27
CA GLU A 131 0.12 12.91 -16.05
C GLU A 131 0.26 11.44 -16.46
N LEU A 132 -0.21 10.53 -15.63
CA LEU A 132 -0.33 9.12 -15.97
C LEU A 132 -1.66 8.90 -16.70
N LYS A 133 -1.64 8.16 -17.80
CA LYS A 133 -2.85 7.80 -18.59
C LYS A 133 -3.95 7.12 -17.76
N SER A 134 -3.59 6.51 -16.62
CA SER A 134 -4.50 5.86 -15.68
C SER A 134 -5.27 6.81 -14.74
N GLN A 135 -5.13 8.13 -14.90
CA GLN A 135 -5.69 9.12 -13.96
C GLN A 135 -7.02 9.76 -14.42
N LYS A 136 -7.54 9.38 -15.59
CA LYS A 136 -8.77 9.95 -16.17
C LYS A 136 -10.04 9.77 -15.31
N ASP A 137 -9.99 8.88 -14.33
CA ASP A 137 -11.12 8.53 -13.48
C ASP A 137 -11.12 9.26 -12.13
N LYS A 138 -10.11 10.08 -11.86
CA LYS A 138 -10.01 10.89 -10.65
C LYS A 138 -10.78 12.21 -10.79
N LYS A 139 -11.35 12.72 -9.71
CA LYS A 139 -11.92 14.08 -9.64
C LYS A 139 -10.83 15.13 -9.72
N ASN A 140 -9.73 14.92 -8.98
CA ASN A 140 -8.56 15.79 -8.96
C ASN A 140 -7.30 14.97 -9.22
N GLN A 141 -6.31 15.56 -9.89
CA GLN A 141 -5.06 14.86 -10.22
C GLN A 141 -4.29 14.38 -8.98
N TYR A 142 -4.38 15.11 -7.88
CA TYR A 142 -3.71 14.81 -6.61
C TYR A 142 -4.47 13.82 -5.72
N ASP A 143 -5.72 13.43 -6.04
CA ASP A 143 -6.39 12.33 -5.37
C ASP A 143 -5.60 11.04 -5.60
N PHE A 144 -5.54 10.17 -4.59
CA PHE A 144 -4.79 8.92 -4.71
C PHE A 144 -5.68 7.71 -4.55
N ALA A 145 -5.30 6.62 -5.20
CA ALA A 145 -6.08 5.39 -5.18
C ALA A 145 -5.92 4.68 -3.83
N LEU A 146 -7.05 4.30 -3.24
CA LEU A 146 -7.14 3.39 -2.10
C LEU A 146 -7.38 1.95 -2.58
N TRP A 147 -8.17 1.79 -3.65
CA TRP A 147 -8.43 0.53 -4.33
C TRP A 147 -8.40 0.77 -5.83
N LYS A 148 -7.76 -0.11 -6.58
CA LYS A 148 -7.72 -0.05 -8.04
C LYS A 148 -8.45 -1.21 -8.66
N LYS A 149 -9.30 -0.92 -9.64
CA LYS A 149 -9.94 -1.95 -10.46
C LYS A 149 -8.85 -2.73 -11.20
N ALA A 150 -8.92 -4.06 -11.14
CA ALA A 150 -8.09 -4.93 -11.95
C ALA A 150 -8.61 -5.03 -13.38
N ASP A 151 -7.71 -5.06 -14.34
CA ASP A 151 -8.06 -5.47 -15.70
C ASP A 151 -8.06 -7.01 -15.82
N SER A 152 -8.45 -7.52 -16.99
CA SER A 152 -8.52 -8.96 -17.25
C SER A 152 -7.16 -9.68 -17.18
N LYS A 153 -6.08 -8.95 -17.37
CA LYS A 153 -4.69 -9.47 -17.38
C LYS A 153 -4.01 -9.42 -16.02
N HIS A 154 -4.62 -8.70 -15.06
CA HIS A 154 -4.07 -8.57 -13.72
C HIS A 154 -4.24 -9.88 -12.95
N ILE A 155 -3.13 -10.48 -12.50
CA ILE A 155 -3.13 -11.79 -11.85
C ILE A 155 -3.48 -11.64 -10.36
N MET A 156 -2.83 -10.70 -9.66
CA MET A 156 -3.03 -10.48 -8.22
C MET A 156 -4.22 -9.56 -7.98
N LYS A 157 -5.42 -10.13 -7.90
CA LYS A 157 -6.67 -9.39 -7.70
C LYS A 157 -7.59 -10.10 -6.73
N TRP A 158 -8.41 -9.34 -6.03
CA TRP A 158 -9.34 -9.82 -5.02
C TRP A 158 -10.72 -9.22 -5.24
N LYS A 159 -11.75 -9.94 -4.78
CA LYS A 159 -13.12 -9.43 -4.75
C LYS A 159 -13.25 -8.32 -3.70
N SER A 160 -13.98 -7.28 -4.03
CA SER A 160 -14.32 -6.19 -3.13
C SER A 160 -15.75 -5.70 -3.40
N PRO A 161 -16.34 -4.85 -2.55
CA PRO A 161 -17.63 -4.21 -2.81
C PRO A 161 -17.67 -3.40 -4.12
N TRP A 162 -16.51 -2.96 -4.61
CA TRP A 162 -16.36 -2.14 -5.83
C TRP A 162 -16.01 -2.97 -7.07
N GLY A 163 -15.94 -4.29 -6.93
CA GLY A 163 -15.54 -5.23 -7.97
C GLY A 163 -14.16 -5.85 -7.75
N GLU A 164 -13.69 -6.61 -8.74
CA GLU A 164 -12.34 -7.19 -8.69
C GLU A 164 -11.26 -6.11 -8.82
N GLY A 165 -10.30 -6.13 -7.92
CA GLY A 165 -9.24 -5.14 -7.87
C GLY A 165 -8.12 -5.49 -6.90
N TYR A 166 -7.31 -4.51 -6.59
CA TYR A 166 -6.16 -4.62 -5.71
C TYR A 166 -5.96 -3.31 -4.93
N PRO A 167 -5.30 -3.37 -3.76
CA PRO A 167 -5.09 -2.18 -2.94
C PRO A 167 -4.21 -1.14 -3.62
N GLY A 168 -4.50 0.13 -3.37
CA GLY A 168 -3.61 1.22 -3.63
C GLY A 168 -2.42 1.21 -2.68
N TRP A 169 -1.36 1.96 -3.00
CA TRP A 169 -0.18 2.02 -2.15
C TRP A 169 -0.48 2.73 -0.82
N HIS A 170 0.04 2.20 0.27
CA HIS A 170 -0.03 2.67 1.66
C HIS A 170 -1.33 2.35 2.43
N ILE A 171 -2.42 1.90 1.80
CA ILE A 171 -3.60 1.44 2.55
C ILE A 171 -3.29 0.17 3.35
N GLU A 172 -2.42 -0.70 2.80
CA GLU A 172 -1.91 -1.89 3.46
C GLU A 172 -1.17 -1.55 4.75
N CYS A 173 -0.24 -0.58 4.69
CA CYS A 173 0.50 -0.12 5.86
C CYS A 173 -0.43 0.44 6.93
N THR A 174 -1.44 1.23 6.51
CA THR A 174 -2.44 1.79 7.42
C THR A 174 -3.26 0.70 8.10
N ALA A 175 -3.78 -0.26 7.34
CA ALA A 175 -4.60 -1.35 7.87
C ALA A 175 -3.80 -2.23 8.85
N MET A 176 -2.59 -2.63 8.47
CA MET A 176 -1.73 -3.46 9.31
C MET A 176 -1.26 -2.73 10.57
N SER A 177 -0.94 -1.42 10.49
CA SER A 177 -0.57 -0.61 11.65
C SER A 177 -1.73 -0.42 12.63
N GLN A 178 -2.98 -0.42 12.16
CA GLN A 178 -4.15 -0.34 13.02
C GLN A 178 -4.46 -1.68 13.70
N LYS A 179 -4.11 -2.79 13.06
CA LYS A 179 -4.40 -4.13 13.55
C LYS A 179 -3.40 -4.57 14.64
N TYR A 180 -2.12 -4.23 14.51
CA TYR A 180 -1.03 -4.69 15.36
C TYR A 180 -0.45 -3.59 16.25
#